data_9666df152dfcf22c8f66eacd62c0847d
#
_entry.id   9666df152dfcf22c8f66eacd62c0847d
#
_cell.length_a   1.000
_cell.length_b   1.000
_cell.length_c   1.000
_cell.angle_alpha   90.00
_cell.angle_beta   90.00
_cell.angle_gamma   90.00
#
_symmetry.space_group_name_H-M   'P 1'
#
loop_
_entity.id
_entity.type
_entity.pdbx_description
1 polymer ?
#
loop_
_entity_poly.entity_id
_entity_poly.type
_entity_poly.pdbx_seq_one_letter_code
_entity_poly.pdbx_strand_id
1 'polypeptide(L)'
;MEADWEIEVGGDAPVIEARWAGFVDLRRTPDQAWQLAEVGELPALAEALARLNAPASAVWTSKCDFWPVIEPNEFDPDELDAQPGDGVHAMGCYIDVLPRGEGQWVRPEMAVAACKCLCSLLRAVPLRCCRADLVVRRALIAPERMDLGVTAYLTSCGPSSLEAAQTLQAALREFADAFCPHSTLQ
;
A
#
# COMPACT_ATOMS: atom_id res chain seq x y z
N MET A 1 -13.81 1.55 -3.45
CA MET A 1 -13.23 1.58 -2.10
C MET A 1 -12.96 3.01 -1.68
N GLU A 2 -12.95 3.29 -0.38
CA GLU A 2 -12.53 4.59 0.11
C GLU A 2 -11.01 4.78 -0.06
N ALA A 3 -10.58 6.02 -0.30
CA ALA A 3 -9.14 6.32 -0.40
C ALA A 3 -8.89 7.79 -0.05
N ASP A 4 -7.82 8.06 0.70
CA ASP A 4 -7.39 9.42 1.01
C ASP A 4 -5.87 9.52 1.01
N TRP A 5 -5.36 10.74 1.14
CA TRP A 5 -3.92 10.99 1.17
C TRP A 5 -3.58 12.15 2.11
N GLU A 6 -2.40 12.06 2.69
CA GLU A 6 -1.83 13.12 3.51
C GLU A 6 -0.32 13.22 3.30
N ILE A 7 0.32 14.24 3.90
CA ILE A 7 1.74 14.48 3.81
C ILE A 7 2.37 14.67 5.19
N GLU A 8 3.33 13.82 5.52
CA GLU A 8 4.10 13.83 6.76
C GLU A 8 5.61 13.93 6.45
N VAL A 9 6.11 15.15 6.26
CA VAL A 9 7.52 15.40 5.92
C VAL A 9 8.26 16.27 6.96
N GLY A 10 7.62 16.54 8.11
CA GLY A 10 8.20 17.29 9.22
C GLY A 10 9.46 16.64 9.82
N GLY A 11 10.18 17.37 10.68
CA GLY A 11 11.41 16.89 11.31
C GLY A 11 11.23 15.61 12.11
N ASP A 12 10.10 15.48 12.79
CA ASP A 12 9.76 14.35 13.66
C ASP A 12 8.89 13.28 12.97
N ALA A 13 8.57 13.48 11.67
CA ALA A 13 7.79 12.52 10.91
C ALA A 13 8.59 11.23 10.63
N PRO A 14 7.95 10.06 10.59
CA PRO A 14 8.60 8.82 10.21
C PRO A 14 9.28 8.91 8.84
N VAL A 15 10.42 8.22 8.70
CA VAL A 15 11.19 8.17 7.45
C VAL A 15 11.15 6.74 6.93
N ILE A 16 10.83 6.58 5.65
CA ILE A 16 10.94 5.29 4.97
C ILE A 16 12.42 4.95 4.79
N GLU A 17 12.91 3.91 5.45
CA GLU A 17 14.24 3.36 5.18
C GLU A 17 14.13 2.38 4.01
N ALA A 18 14.55 2.83 2.82
CA ALA A 18 14.43 2.05 1.60
C ALA A 18 15.24 0.75 1.61
N ARG A 19 16.33 0.72 2.38
CA ARG A 19 17.18 -0.47 2.55
C ARG A 19 17.54 -0.63 4.01
N TRP A 20 17.02 -1.66 4.63
CA TRP A 20 17.22 -2.01 6.04
C TRP A 20 17.90 -3.39 6.15
N ALA A 21 18.31 -3.78 7.36
CA ALA A 21 18.89 -5.08 7.59
C ALA A 21 17.85 -6.19 7.31
N GLY A 22 18.12 -7.05 6.33
CA GLY A 22 17.17 -8.06 5.86
C GLY A 22 16.35 -7.66 4.63
N PHE A 23 16.56 -6.46 4.08
CA PHE A 23 15.88 -6.03 2.85
C PHE A 23 16.12 -6.98 1.68
N VAL A 24 15.04 -7.45 1.07
CA VAL A 24 15.04 -8.26 -0.16
C VAL A 24 14.69 -7.37 -1.34
N ASP A 25 15.61 -7.20 -2.29
CA ASP A 25 15.38 -6.36 -3.47
C ASP A 25 14.53 -7.07 -4.53
N LEU A 26 13.23 -6.97 -4.39
CA LEU A 26 12.25 -7.59 -5.29
C LEU A 26 12.30 -7.04 -6.73
N ARG A 27 12.95 -5.90 -7.00
CA ARG A 27 13.13 -5.37 -8.36
C ARG A 27 13.93 -6.30 -9.26
N ARG A 28 14.81 -7.12 -8.67
CA ARG A 28 15.66 -8.09 -9.38
C ARG A 28 14.93 -9.41 -9.60
N THR A 29 14.13 -9.82 -8.64
CA THR A 29 13.45 -11.11 -8.63
C THR A 29 12.09 -10.97 -7.96
N PRO A 30 11.07 -10.41 -8.66
CA PRO A 30 9.74 -10.18 -8.08
C PRO A 30 9.11 -11.43 -7.47
N ASP A 31 9.36 -12.60 -8.05
CA ASP A 31 8.81 -13.88 -7.56
C ASP A 31 9.35 -14.29 -6.17
N GLN A 32 10.43 -13.67 -5.69
CA GLN A 32 10.86 -13.86 -4.29
C GLN A 32 9.88 -13.30 -3.28
N ALA A 33 8.90 -12.48 -3.69
CA ALA A 33 7.81 -12.02 -2.83
C ALA A 33 7.09 -13.20 -2.14
N TRP A 34 6.96 -14.34 -2.81
CA TRP A 34 6.34 -15.54 -2.24
C TRP A 34 7.15 -16.22 -1.12
N GLN A 35 8.40 -15.82 -0.92
CA GLN A 35 9.30 -16.38 0.08
C GLN A 35 9.45 -15.48 1.32
N LEU A 36 8.84 -14.30 1.29
CA LEU A 36 8.87 -13.37 2.44
C LEU A 36 8.02 -13.93 3.57
N ALA A 37 8.53 -13.83 4.80
CA ALA A 37 7.80 -14.29 5.97
C ALA A 37 6.49 -13.51 6.18
N GLU A 38 6.52 -12.23 5.82
CA GLU A 38 5.40 -11.28 5.95
C GLU A 38 4.20 -11.61 5.06
N VAL A 39 4.36 -12.43 4.01
CA VAL A 39 3.23 -12.79 3.13
C VAL A 39 2.51 -14.08 3.54
N GLY A 40 3.06 -14.86 4.47
CA GLY A 40 2.64 -16.18 4.91
C GLY A 40 1.17 -16.57 4.74
N GLU A 41 0.25 -15.86 5.40
CA GLU A 41 -1.19 -16.15 5.36
C GLU A 41 -1.98 -15.24 4.40
N LEU A 42 -1.29 -14.32 3.69
CA LEU A 42 -1.93 -13.34 2.80
C LEU A 42 -1.34 -13.40 1.38
N PRO A 43 -1.68 -14.41 0.56
CA PRO A 43 -1.11 -14.60 -0.78
C PRO A 43 -1.26 -13.37 -1.70
N ALA A 44 -2.33 -12.59 -1.57
CA ALA A 44 -2.53 -11.38 -2.35
C ALA A 44 -1.49 -10.28 -2.05
N LEU A 45 -0.85 -10.30 -0.88
CA LEU A 45 0.28 -9.42 -0.59
C LEU A 45 1.48 -9.80 -1.46
N ALA A 46 1.80 -11.11 -1.60
CA ALA A 46 2.86 -11.54 -2.50
C ALA A 46 2.58 -11.17 -3.96
N GLU A 47 1.33 -11.35 -4.42
CA GLU A 47 0.89 -10.94 -5.77
C GLU A 47 1.10 -9.42 -5.98
N ALA A 48 0.65 -8.61 -5.03
CA ALA A 48 0.79 -7.15 -5.09
C ALA A 48 2.27 -6.72 -5.10
N LEU A 49 3.10 -7.28 -4.20
CA LEU A 49 4.53 -6.99 -4.14
C LEU A 49 5.24 -7.39 -5.44
N ALA A 50 4.96 -8.57 -6.00
CA ALA A 50 5.53 -9.01 -7.27
C ALA A 50 5.17 -8.05 -8.42
N ARG A 51 3.92 -7.58 -8.48
CA ARG A 51 3.46 -6.62 -9.51
C ARG A 51 4.07 -5.23 -9.33
N LEU A 52 4.08 -4.70 -8.12
CA LEU A 52 4.66 -3.39 -7.81
C LEU A 52 6.17 -3.35 -8.08
N ASN A 53 6.86 -4.49 -8.00
CA ASN A 53 8.29 -4.60 -8.27
C ASN A 53 8.61 -5.11 -9.69
N ALA A 54 7.60 -5.42 -10.51
CA ALA A 54 7.82 -5.87 -11.89
C ALA A 54 8.60 -4.82 -12.72
N PRO A 55 9.38 -5.23 -13.74
CA PRO A 55 10.18 -4.29 -14.54
C PRO A 55 9.39 -3.15 -15.18
N ALA A 56 8.12 -3.38 -15.52
CA ALA A 56 7.22 -2.39 -16.11
C ALA A 56 6.57 -1.45 -15.07
N SER A 57 6.71 -1.73 -13.77
CA SER A 57 6.16 -0.88 -12.71
C SER A 57 6.93 0.44 -12.61
N ALA A 58 6.20 1.54 -12.41
CA ALA A 58 6.77 2.86 -12.14
C ALA A 58 7.35 2.98 -10.72
N VAL A 59 7.07 2.00 -9.87
CA VAL A 59 7.44 2.00 -8.45
C VAL A 59 8.16 0.71 -8.05
N TRP A 60 8.62 0.68 -6.81
CA TRP A 60 9.11 -0.50 -6.12
C TRP A 60 8.78 -0.40 -4.63
N THR A 61 8.90 -1.49 -3.88
CA THR A 61 8.50 -1.56 -2.48
C THR A 61 9.69 -1.77 -1.55
N SER A 62 9.59 -1.26 -0.32
CA SER A 62 10.57 -1.47 0.74
C SER A 62 10.02 -2.38 1.83
N LYS A 63 9.36 -1.82 2.83
CA LYS A 63 8.76 -2.57 3.94
C LYS A 63 7.29 -2.85 3.66
N CYS A 64 6.80 -3.95 4.20
CA CYS A 64 5.37 -4.26 4.27
C CYS A 64 5.10 -5.11 5.51
N ASP A 65 3.87 -5.07 5.98
CA ASP A 65 3.37 -5.97 7.01
C ASP A 65 1.85 -6.01 6.94
N PHE A 66 1.22 -7.01 7.60
CA PHE A 66 -0.22 -7.06 7.79
C PHE A 66 -0.56 -7.62 9.17
N TRP A 67 -1.71 -7.23 9.70
CA TRP A 67 -2.13 -7.62 11.05
C TRP A 67 -3.65 -7.64 11.19
N PRO A 68 -4.20 -8.48 12.08
CA PRO A 68 -5.56 -8.32 12.54
C PRO A 68 -5.67 -7.08 13.41
N VAL A 69 -6.68 -6.24 13.17
CA VAL A 69 -6.99 -5.10 14.05
C VAL A 69 -7.79 -5.65 15.23
N ILE A 70 -7.22 -5.57 16.42
CA ILE A 70 -7.77 -6.20 17.63
C ILE A 70 -8.60 -5.21 18.44
N GLU A 71 -8.16 -3.94 18.51
CA GLU A 71 -8.82 -2.93 19.30
C GLU A 71 -9.96 -2.28 18.52
N PRO A 72 -11.19 -2.27 19.05
CA PRO A 72 -12.35 -1.71 18.34
C PRO A 72 -12.22 -0.23 17.95
N ASN A 73 -11.35 0.51 18.61
CA ASN A 73 -11.12 1.94 18.37
C ASN A 73 -10.00 2.23 17.34
N GLU A 74 -9.37 1.21 16.78
CA GLU A 74 -8.30 1.35 15.79
C GLU A 74 -8.82 1.52 14.36
N PHE A 75 -10.11 1.35 14.14
CA PHE A 75 -10.75 1.62 12.85
C PHE A 75 -12.20 2.10 13.05
N ASP A 76 -12.68 2.91 12.12
CA ASP A 76 -14.06 3.36 12.06
C ASP A 76 -14.77 2.65 10.88
N PRO A 77 -15.77 1.78 11.13
CA PRO A 77 -16.50 1.13 10.05
C PRO A 77 -17.17 2.09 9.06
N ASP A 78 -17.59 3.27 9.52
CA ASP A 78 -18.22 4.29 8.66
C ASP A 78 -17.20 4.84 7.63
N GLU A 79 -15.92 4.97 8.01
CA GLU A 79 -14.86 5.39 7.11
C GLU A 79 -14.51 4.33 6.04
N LEU A 80 -14.93 3.08 6.26
CA LEU A 80 -14.71 1.96 5.35
C LEU A 80 -15.93 1.70 4.44
N ASP A 81 -16.96 2.54 4.46
CA ASP A 81 -18.27 2.32 3.79
C ASP A 81 -18.91 0.98 4.20
N ALA A 82 -18.77 0.60 5.48
CA ALA A 82 -19.36 -0.62 6.02
C ALA A 82 -20.82 -0.40 6.42
N GLN A 83 -21.67 -1.44 6.23
CA GLN A 83 -23.03 -1.42 6.74
C GLN A 83 -23.07 -1.94 8.19
N PRO A 84 -24.13 -1.64 8.95
CA PRO A 84 -24.30 -2.24 10.27
C PRO A 84 -24.17 -3.76 10.24
N GLY A 85 -23.20 -4.29 10.99
CA GLY A 85 -22.87 -5.71 11.05
C GLY A 85 -21.67 -6.15 10.20
N ASP A 86 -21.22 -5.33 9.24
CA ASP A 86 -20.02 -5.63 8.44
C ASP A 86 -18.72 -5.26 9.18
N GLY A 87 -18.76 -4.35 10.14
CA GLY A 87 -17.60 -3.84 10.84
C GLY A 87 -17.26 -4.53 12.16
N VAL A 88 -17.28 -5.88 12.20
CA VAL A 88 -17.02 -6.66 13.44
C VAL A 88 -15.56 -7.07 13.56
N HIS A 89 -14.93 -7.42 12.45
CA HIS A 89 -13.53 -7.79 12.37
C HIS A 89 -12.82 -6.89 11.35
N ALA A 90 -11.57 -6.53 11.63
CA ALA A 90 -10.78 -5.76 10.69
C ALA A 90 -9.36 -6.30 10.51
N MET A 91 -8.80 -6.01 9.34
CA MET A 91 -7.42 -6.34 8.96
C MET A 91 -6.75 -5.08 8.44
N GLY A 92 -5.51 -4.86 8.87
CA GLY A 92 -4.63 -3.82 8.39
C GLY A 92 -3.46 -4.38 7.60
N CYS A 93 -2.99 -3.60 6.63
CA CYS A 93 -1.75 -3.87 5.91
C CYS A 93 -1.06 -2.55 5.59
N TYR A 94 0.27 -2.50 5.60
CA TYR A 94 0.98 -1.38 4.99
C TYR A 94 2.00 -1.86 3.97
N ILE A 95 2.28 -1.00 3.00
CA ILE A 95 3.33 -1.17 2.00
C ILE A 95 4.04 0.17 1.80
N ASP A 96 5.35 0.21 2.00
CA ASP A 96 6.17 1.35 1.62
C ASP A 96 6.49 1.29 0.13
N VAL A 97 6.07 2.31 -0.60
CA VAL A 97 6.19 2.42 -2.05
C VAL A 97 7.12 3.57 -2.41
N LEU A 98 8.06 3.30 -3.29
CA LEU A 98 9.10 4.23 -3.73
C LEU A 98 9.10 4.36 -5.25
N PRO A 99 9.42 5.54 -5.81
CA PRO A 99 9.48 5.71 -7.26
C PRO A 99 10.68 4.94 -7.83
N ARG A 100 10.49 4.31 -8.98
CA ARG A 100 11.57 3.59 -9.67
C ARG A 100 12.53 4.54 -10.38
N GLY A 101 12.02 5.59 -10.99
CA GLY A 101 12.80 6.59 -11.68
C GLY A 101 13.48 7.57 -10.72
N GLU A 102 14.75 7.88 -10.98
CA GLU A 102 15.45 8.91 -10.20
C GLU A 102 14.77 10.27 -10.39
N GLY A 103 14.56 10.97 -9.27
CA GLY A 103 13.98 12.30 -9.29
C GLY A 103 12.48 12.40 -9.52
N GLN A 104 11.76 11.28 -9.63
CA GLN A 104 10.31 11.29 -9.85
C GLN A 104 9.53 11.95 -8.70
N TRP A 105 9.92 11.69 -7.44
CA TRP A 105 9.25 12.26 -6.25
C TRP A 105 10.20 13.10 -5.40
N VAL A 106 11.06 13.89 -6.03
CA VAL A 106 12.00 14.78 -5.31
C VAL A 106 11.28 15.95 -4.63
N ARG A 107 10.17 16.39 -5.20
CA ARG A 107 9.37 17.49 -4.67
C ARG A 107 8.02 17.00 -4.18
N PRO A 108 7.54 17.53 -3.02
CA PRO A 108 6.26 17.12 -2.44
C PRO A 108 5.08 17.17 -3.41
N GLU A 109 5.05 18.18 -4.29
CA GLU A 109 3.97 18.37 -5.25
C GLU A 109 3.84 17.18 -6.23
N MET A 110 4.97 16.55 -6.57
CA MET A 110 4.99 15.39 -7.49
C MET A 110 4.44 14.14 -6.80
N ALA A 111 4.86 13.87 -5.57
CA ALA A 111 4.35 12.76 -4.78
C ALA A 111 2.84 12.94 -4.48
N VAL A 112 2.43 14.15 -4.10
CA VAL A 112 1.02 14.50 -3.87
C VAL A 112 0.19 14.33 -5.14
N ALA A 113 0.69 14.73 -6.31
CA ALA A 113 -0.02 14.53 -7.57
C ALA A 113 -0.22 13.04 -7.88
N ALA A 114 0.78 12.20 -7.59
CA ALA A 114 0.67 10.74 -7.73
C ALA A 114 -0.39 10.18 -6.76
N CYS A 115 -0.37 10.58 -5.49
CA CYS A 115 -1.37 10.15 -4.50
C CYS A 115 -2.79 10.56 -4.91
N LYS A 116 -3.00 11.80 -5.37
CA LYS A 116 -4.31 12.26 -5.87
C LYS A 116 -4.82 11.41 -7.03
N CYS A 117 -3.94 11.08 -7.97
CA CYS A 117 -4.28 10.21 -9.09
C CYS A 117 -4.67 8.81 -8.60
N LEU A 118 -3.87 8.21 -7.70
CA LEU A 118 -4.15 6.90 -7.11
C LEU A 118 -5.46 6.89 -6.35
N CYS A 119 -5.71 7.86 -5.47
CA CYS A 119 -6.98 7.96 -4.75
C CYS A 119 -8.17 8.05 -5.71
N SER A 120 -8.03 8.79 -6.81
CA SER A 120 -9.09 8.87 -7.84
C SER A 120 -9.37 7.52 -8.50
N LEU A 121 -8.33 6.75 -8.81
CA LEU A 121 -8.47 5.40 -9.37
C LEU A 121 -9.09 4.43 -8.35
N LEU A 122 -8.60 4.43 -7.13
CA LEU A 122 -9.07 3.55 -6.06
C LEU A 122 -10.54 3.82 -5.69
N ARG A 123 -10.95 5.10 -5.62
CA ARG A 123 -12.36 5.48 -5.37
C ARG A 123 -13.31 5.03 -6.48
N ALA A 124 -12.80 4.82 -7.70
CA ALA A 124 -13.61 4.29 -8.80
C ALA A 124 -13.85 2.77 -8.72
N VAL A 125 -13.11 2.06 -7.86
CA VAL A 125 -13.28 0.61 -7.65
C VAL A 125 -14.54 0.35 -6.83
N PRO A 126 -15.48 -0.51 -7.30
CA PRO A 126 -16.71 -0.82 -6.59
C PRO A 126 -16.48 -1.89 -5.47
N LEU A 127 -15.52 -1.64 -4.59
CA LEU A 127 -15.19 -2.47 -3.46
C LEU A 127 -15.54 -1.72 -2.17
N ARG A 128 -16.33 -2.34 -1.30
CA ARG A 128 -16.77 -1.77 -0.02
C ARG A 128 -16.01 -2.39 1.14
N CYS A 129 -16.23 -1.88 2.33
CA CYS A 129 -15.63 -2.35 3.57
C CYS A 129 -14.09 -2.29 3.54
N CYS A 130 -13.54 -1.32 2.79
CA CYS A 130 -12.09 -1.10 2.77
C CYS A 130 -11.72 0.32 2.37
N ARG A 131 -10.55 0.74 2.84
CA ARG A 131 -9.97 2.05 2.63
C ARG A 131 -8.47 1.95 2.38
N ALA A 132 -7.94 2.87 1.59
CA ALA A 132 -6.51 3.09 1.39
C ALA A 132 -6.12 4.50 1.81
N ASP A 133 -5.21 4.64 2.77
CA ASP A 133 -4.64 5.91 3.21
C ASP A 133 -3.19 6.00 2.72
N LEU A 134 -2.91 7.00 1.90
CA LEU A 134 -1.62 7.21 1.25
C LEU A 134 -0.86 8.33 1.96
N VAL A 135 0.17 8.00 2.70
CA VAL A 135 0.96 8.98 3.47
C VAL A 135 2.28 9.25 2.76
N VAL A 136 2.45 10.48 2.24
CA VAL A 136 3.71 10.92 1.64
C VAL A 136 4.72 11.17 2.76
N ARG A 137 5.88 10.51 2.69
CA ARG A 137 6.95 10.58 3.69
C ARG A 137 8.31 10.81 3.06
N ARG A 138 9.26 11.31 3.85
CA ARG A 138 10.66 11.28 3.46
C ARG A 138 11.14 9.84 3.36
N ALA A 139 12.02 9.56 2.39
CA ALA A 139 12.56 8.23 2.17
C ALA A 139 14.08 8.29 2.00
N LEU A 140 14.82 7.56 2.84
CA LEU A 140 16.25 7.37 2.74
C LEU A 140 16.54 6.26 1.72
N ILE A 141 16.78 6.65 0.47
CA ILE A 141 16.99 5.72 -0.65
C ILE A 141 18.40 5.11 -0.65
N ALA A 142 19.38 5.91 -0.24
CA ALA A 142 20.79 5.54 -0.08
C ALA A 142 21.40 6.39 1.04
N PRO A 143 22.59 6.07 1.57
CA PRO A 143 23.18 6.72 2.75
C PRO A 143 23.15 8.24 2.73
N GLU A 144 23.26 8.87 1.55
CA GLU A 144 23.28 10.33 1.41
C GLU A 144 22.15 10.85 0.48
N ARG A 145 21.17 9.98 0.15
CA ARG A 145 20.09 10.34 -0.76
C ARG A 145 18.73 10.25 -0.09
N MET A 146 18.14 11.42 0.15
CA MET A 146 16.79 11.57 0.65
C MET A 146 15.86 11.96 -0.51
N ASP A 147 14.82 11.16 -0.72
CA ASP A 147 13.72 11.43 -1.65
C ASP A 147 12.38 11.40 -0.89
N LEU A 148 11.28 11.28 -1.59
CA LEU A 148 9.97 11.00 -1.01
C LEU A 148 9.51 9.60 -1.42
N GLY A 149 8.72 9.00 -0.55
CA GLY A 149 8.00 7.76 -0.77
C GLY A 149 6.56 7.88 -0.28
N VAL A 150 5.80 6.83 -0.42
CA VAL A 150 4.43 6.72 0.07
C VAL A 150 4.33 5.48 0.93
N THR A 151 3.91 5.63 2.19
CA THR A 151 3.39 4.50 2.96
C THR A 151 1.91 4.38 2.65
N ALA A 152 1.50 3.28 2.04
CA ALA A 152 0.11 2.96 1.78
C ALA A 152 -0.41 2.06 2.89
N TYR A 153 -1.38 2.52 3.67
CA TYR A 153 -2.14 1.72 4.62
C TYR A 153 -3.42 1.26 3.95
N LEU A 154 -3.67 -0.03 3.98
CA LEU A 154 -4.93 -0.62 3.53
C LEU A 154 -5.63 -1.23 4.74
N THR A 155 -6.84 -0.78 5.00
CA THR A 155 -7.69 -1.31 6.07
C THR A 155 -8.94 -1.91 5.47
N SER A 156 -9.33 -3.07 5.95
CA SER A 156 -10.56 -3.74 5.56
C SER A 156 -11.34 -4.20 6.77
N CYS A 157 -12.65 -4.38 6.61
CA CYS A 157 -13.48 -4.99 7.64
C CYS A 157 -14.46 -6.01 7.04
N GLY A 158 -15.08 -6.78 7.93
CA GLY A 158 -16.08 -7.77 7.56
C GLY A 158 -16.77 -8.36 8.80
N PRO A 159 -17.89 -9.08 8.62
CA PRO A 159 -18.60 -9.75 9.71
C PRO A 159 -17.80 -10.91 10.34
N SER A 160 -16.76 -11.38 9.67
CA SER A 160 -15.82 -12.37 10.18
C SER A 160 -14.38 -12.03 9.78
N SER A 161 -13.40 -12.60 10.50
CA SER A 161 -11.97 -12.45 10.15
C SER A 161 -11.66 -12.96 8.76
N LEU A 162 -12.35 -13.99 8.29
CA LEU A 162 -12.20 -14.52 6.93
C LEU A 162 -12.65 -13.50 5.89
N GLU A 163 -13.82 -12.89 6.08
CA GLU A 163 -14.36 -11.91 5.14
C GLU A 163 -13.54 -10.60 5.14
N ALA A 164 -13.08 -10.14 6.31
CA ALA A 164 -12.15 -9.02 6.41
C ALA A 164 -10.85 -9.31 5.63
N ALA A 165 -10.26 -10.52 5.78
CA ALA A 165 -9.08 -10.93 5.04
C ALA A 165 -9.34 -11.04 3.53
N GLN A 166 -10.49 -11.54 3.09
CA GLN A 166 -10.87 -11.59 1.67
C GLN A 166 -11.02 -10.19 1.07
N THR A 167 -11.61 -9.26 1.82
CA THR A 167 -11.74 -7.86 1.41
C THR A 167 -10.36 -7.20 1.29
N LEU A 168 -9.45 -7.44 2.26
CA LEU A 168 -8.08 -6.94 2.18
C LEU A 168 -7.34 -7.49 0.95
N GLN A 169 -7.50 -8.78 0.65
CA GLN A 169 -6.90 -9.38 -0.54
C GLN A 169 -7.40 -8.73 -1.84
N ALA A 170 -8.70 -8.42 -1.92
CA ALA A 170 -9.26 -7.70 -3.06
C ALA A 170 -8.68 -6.28 -3.14
N ALA A 171 -8.62 -5.54 -2.02
CA ALA A 171 -8.06 -4.20 -1.95
C ALA A 171 -6.58 -4.16 -2.39
N LEU A 172 -5.76 -5.14 -1.98
CA LEU A 172 -4.36 -5.26 -2.39
C LEU A 172 -4.20 -5.45 -3.90
N ARG A 173 -5.06 -6.24 -4.55
CA ARG A 173 -5.04 -6.42 -6.00
C ARG A 173 -5.38 -5.12 -6.73
N GLU A 174 -6.44 -4.44 -6.31
CA GLU A 174 -6.85 -3.16 -6.89
C GLU A 174 -5.79 -2.07 -6.69
N PHE A 175 -5.16 -2.04 -5.52
CA PHE A 175 -4.05 -1.14 -5.23
C PHE A 175 -2.87 -1.38 -6.18
N ALA A 176 -2.45 -2.62 -6.37
CA ALA A 176 -1.37 -2.96 -7.29
C ALA A 176 -1.75 -2.65 -8.75
N ASP A 177 -3.01 -2.84 -9.14
CA ASP A 177 -3.53 -2.50 -10.47
C ASP A 177 -3.51 -1.00 -10.74
N ALA A 178 -3.76 -0.17 -9.74
CA ALA A 178 -3.72 1.28 -9.87
C ALA A 178 -2.30 1.81 -10.19
N PHE A 179 -1.24 1.13 -9.73
CA PHE A 179 0.15 1.45 -10.10
C PHE A 179 0.60 0.83 -11.43
N CYS A 180 -0.01 -0.27 -11.82
CA CYS A 180 0.36 -1.03 -13.01
C CYS A 180 -0.89 -1.20 -13.89
N PRO A 181 -1.44 -0.12 -14.45
CA PRO A 181 -2.61 -0.23 -15.29
C PRO A 181 -2.32 -1.23 -16.41
N HIS A 182 -3.21 -2.20 -16.58
CA HIS A 182 -3.09 -3.16 -17.66
C HIS A 182 -2.95 -2.39 -18.96
N SER A 183 -1.85 -2.62 -19.68
CA SER A 183 -1.77 -2.18 -21.07
C SER A 183 -2.93 -2.83 -21.78
N THR A 184 -4.00 -2.08 -22.01
CA THR A 184 -5.08 -2.51 -22.88
C THR A 184 -4.43 -2.79 -24.21
N LEU A 185 -4.24 -4.06 -24.53
CA LEU A 185 -3.80 -4.51 -25.85
C LEU A 185 -4.80 -3.92 -26.87
N GLN A 186 -4.34 -2.89 -27.59
CA GLN A 186 -4.99 -2.43 -28.80
C GLN A 186 -4.75 -3.43 -29.91
#